data_6c0fba4294fa301ae9289268b58aca35
#
_entry.id   6c0fba4294fa301ae9289268b58aca35
#
_cell.length_a   1.000
_cell.length_b   1.000
_cell.length_c   1.000
_cell.angle_alpha   90.00
_cell.angle_beta   90.00
_cell.angle_gamma   90.00
#
_symmetry.space_group_name_H-M   'P 1'
#
loop_
_entity.id
_entity.type
_entity.pdbx_description
1 polymer ?
#
loop_
_entity_poly.entity_id
_entity_poly.type
_entity_poly.pdbx_seq_one_letter_code
_entity_poly.pdbx_strand_id
1 'polypeptide(L)'
;ENLTALEKKSGCGRVIIEYNGMWLVQELYDALPDNWLVYQCLATADGTTIKTYAGDNAMRSLLLDKIRGSELLVVNRAEAVNDEESRQLIHKLVRQASRRCDIAYEFADGSVAYDDIPDPLPFDVDAPVIEIPEEFFGIWYMDCMDDPKKYDGKTVKYLAQVCQTQQAGKGSFVPGRFAMTCCVQDIQFVGMPCRYDDYKSLEQRSWINITAKVNVKYHPIYKGQTPDSTGPVLTAI
;
A
#
# COMPACT_ATOMS: atom_id res chain seq x y z
N GLU A 1 -21.61 8.87 19.93
CA GLU A 1 -22.11 7.59 20.48
C GLU A 1 -21.06 6.51 20.32
N ASN A 2 -20.95 5.62 21.29
CA ASN A 2 -20.00 4.53 21.28
C ASN A 2 -20.50 3.41 20.37
N LEU A 3 -19.67 2.98 19.41
CA LEU A 3 -19.99 1.92 18.42
C LEU A 3 -20.45 0.62 19.11
N THR A 4 -19.82 0.25 20.21
CA THR A 4 -20.20 -0.92 21.02
C THR A 4 -21.63 -0.81 21.59
N ALA A 5 -22.08 0.40 21.95
CA ALA A 5 -23.45 0.60 22.39
C ALA A 5 -24.47 0.48 21.27
N LEU A 6 -24.11 0.95 20.08
CA LEU A 6 -24.91 0.79 18.86
C LEU A 6 -25.04 -0.68 18.46
N GLU A 7 -23.96 -1.45 18.50
CA GLU A 7 -23.96 -2.90 18.24
C GLU A 7 -24.94 -3.62 19.17
N LYS A 8 -24.84 -3.39 20.48
CA LYS A 8 -25.73 -3.99 21.48
C LYS A 8 -27.21 -3.61 21.27
N LYS A 9 -27.46 -2.37 20.83
CA LYS A 9 -28.83 -1.87 20.63
C LYS A 9 -29.44 -2.43 19.33
N SER A 10 -28.64 -2.56 18.26
CA SER A 10 -29.13 -3.00 16.95
C SER A 10 -29.17 -4.52 16.82
N GLY A 11 -28.30 -5.26 17.52
CA GLY A 11 -28.15 -6.71 17.38
C GLY A 11 -27.69 -7.16 15.98
N CYS A 12 -27.18 -6.24 15.13
CA CYS A 12 -26.80 -6.56 13.77
C CYS A 12 -25.35 -7.13 13.72
N GLY A 13 -25.16 -8.17 12.89
CA GLY A 13 -23.85 -8.79 12.68
C GLY A 13 -23.03 -8.13 11.55
N ARG A 14 -23.55 -7.09 10.90
CA ARG A 14 -22.87 -6.36 9.82
C ARG A 14 -23.27 -4.89 9.82
N VAL A 15 -22.29 -4.02 9.66
CA VAL A 15 -22.44 -2.56 9.68
C VAL A 15 -21.82 -1.98 8.42
N ILE A 16 -22.45 -0.98 7.84
CA ILE A 16 -21.88 -0.14 6.79
C ILE A 16 -21.58 1.22 7.40
N ILE A 17 -20.35 1.70 7.24
CA ILE A 17 -19.90 2.99 7.73
C ILE A 17 -19.61 3.88 6.54
N GLU A 18 -20.39 4.96 6.39
CA GLU A 18 -20.02 6.07 5.53
C GLU A 18 -19.07 6.98 6.30
N TYR A 19 -17.82 7.01 5.86
CA TYR A 19 -16.77 7.74 6.57
C TYR A 19 -16.48 9.09 5.91
N ASN A 20 -16.19 10.09 6.73
CA ASN A 20 -15.89 11.43 6.26
C ASN A 20 -14.57 11.44 5.46
N GLY A 21 -14.65 11.85 4.20
CA GLY A 21 -13.49 11.91 3.29
C GLY A 21 -12.39 12.89 3.72
N MET A 22 -12.65 13.81 4.64
CA MET A 22 -11.66 14.78 5.16
C MET A 22 -10.87 14.30 6.38
N TRP A 23 -11.23 13.13 6.95
CA TRP A 23 -10.55 12.55 8.10
C TRP A 23 -9.62 11.42 7.66
N LEU A 24 -8.54 11.19 8.40
CA LEU A 24 -7.61 10.09 8.10
C LEU A 24 -8.26 8.74 8.40
N VAL A 25 -8.00 7.74 7.56
CA VAL A 25 -8.56 6.39 7.73
C VAL A 25 -8.10 5.75 9.04
N GLN A 26 -6.90 6.08 9.51
CA GLN A 26 -6.38 5.59 10.79
C GLN A 26 -7.27 5.98 11.96
N GLU A 27 -7.87 7.18 11.97
CA GLU A 27 -8.79 7.61 13.03
C GLU A 27 -10.04 6.72 13.10
N LEU A 28 -10.50 6.20 11.95
CA LEU A 28 -11.58 5.22 11.93
C LEU A 28 -11.13 3.91 12.56
N TYR A 29 -9.99 3.37 12.15
CA TYR A 29 -9.47 2.11 12.69
C TYR A 29 -9.25 2.17 14.20
N ASP A 30 -8.72 3.28 14.69
CA ASP A 30 -8.49 3.51 16.15
C ASP A 30 -9.80 3.61 16.94
N ALA A 31 -10.89 3.95 16.27
CA ALA A 31 -12.22 4.08 16.90
C ALA A 31 -13.07 2.78 16.82
N LEU A 32 -12.65 1.80 16.03
CA LEU A 32 -13.38 0.53 15.92
C LEU A 32 -13.21 -0.30 17.19
N PRO A 33 -14.27 -1.02 17.63
CA PRO A 33 -14.15 -2.01 18.70
C PRO A 33 -13.18 -3.13 18.31
N ASP A 34 -12.42 -3.65 19.28
CA ASP A 34 -11.40 -4.70 19.07
C ASP A 34 -11.96 -5.99 18.47
N ASN A 35 -13.24 -6.26 18.62
CA ASN A 35 -13.93 -7.43 18.08
C ASN A 35 -14.53 -7.20 16.68
N TRP A 36 -14.39 -6.01 16.12
CA TRP A 36 -14.88 -5.73 14.77
C TRP A 36 -13.80 -6.02 13.72
N LEU A 37 -14.23 -6.59 12.60
CA LEU A 37 -13.39 -6.85 11.44
C LEU A 37 -13.89 -5.99 10.29
N VAL A 38 -12.99 -5.21 9.69
CA VAL A 38 -13.27 -4.54 8.41
C VAL A 38 -13.26 -5.62 7.33
N TYR A 39 -14.43 -5.89 6.76
CA TYR A 39 -14.59 -6.92 5.75
C TYR A 39 -14.27 -6.40 4.34
N GLN A 40 -14.64 -5.16 4.06
CA GLN A 40 -14.41 -4.51 2.77
C GLN A 40 -14.30 -3.00 2.96
N CYS A 41 -13.40 -2.39 2.22
CA CYS A 41 -13.23 -0.94 2.14
C CYS A 41 -13.37 -0.49 0.69
N LEU A 42 -14.29 0.46 0.46
CA LEU A 42 -14.51 1.09 -0.84
C LEU A 42 -14.21 2.58 -0.71
N ALA A 43 -13.43 3.12 -1.64
CA ALA A 43 -13.28 4.56 -1.78
C ALA A 43 -14.21 5.09 -2.86
N THR A 44 -14.71 6.31 -2.70
CA THR A 44 -15.50 7.01 -3.71
C THR A 44 -14.85 8.33 -4.06
N ALA A 45 -14.86 8.69 -5.33
CA ALA A 45 -14.37 9.97 -5.81
C ALA A 45 -15.35 10.56 -6.84
N ASP A 46 -15.48 11.87 -6.83
CA ASP A 46 -16.30 12.60 -7.80
C ASP A 46 -15.46 12.92 -9.04
N GLY A 47 -15.87 12.43 -10.21
CA GLY A 47 -15.19 12.67 -11.48
C GLY A 47 -15.05 14.14 -11.83
N THR A 48 -15.94 15.00 -11.34
CA THR A 48 -15.88 16.45 -11.60
C THR A 48 -14.78 17.16 -10.79
N THR A 49 -14.33 16.58 -9.66
CA THR A 49 -13.39 17.20 -8.73
C THR A 49 -12.07 16.45 -8.56
N ILE A 50 -12.00 15.17 -8.95
CA ILE A 50 -10.83 14.32 -8.71
C ILE A 50 -9.53 14.90 -9.29
N LYS A 51 -9.57 15.56 -10.45
CA LYS A 51 -8.41 16.22 -11.06
C LYS A 51 -7.92 17.39 -10.20
N THR A 52 -8.84 18.16 -9.62
CA THR A 52 -8.50 19.26 -8.70
C THR A 52 -7.82 18.73 -7.45
N TYR A 53 -8.36 17.65 -6.88
CA TYR A 53 -7.76 16.99 -5.72
C TYR A 53 -6.38 16.41 -6.02
N ALA A 54 -6.20 15.80 -7.19
CA ALA A 54 -4.90 15.29 -7.64
C ALA A 54 -3.84 16.39 -7.81
N GLY A 55 -4.26 17.62 -8.14
CA GLY A 55 -3.38 18.77 -8.32
C GLY A 55 -3.02 19.52 -7.04
N ASP A 56 -3.78 19.36 -5.96
CA ASP A 56 -3.52 19.98 -4.66
C ASP A 56 -2.84 19.00 -3.71
N ASN A 57 -1.72 19.35 -3.12
CA ASN A 57 -0.93 18.44 -2.30
C ASN A 57 -1.68 17.90 -1.07
N ALA A 58 -2.44 18.76 -0.37
CA ALA A 58 -3.15 18.35 0.84
C ALA A 58 -4.34 17.43 0.49
N MET A 59 -5.12 17.80 -0.51
CA MET A 59 -6.25 17.01 -0.98
C MET A 59 -5.81 15.70 -1.61
N ARG A 60 -4.70 15.72 -2.35
CA ARG A 60 -4.09 14.51 -2.90
C ARG A 60 -3.67 13.53 -1.81
N SER A 61 -3.03 14.00 -0.73
CA SER A 61 -2.64 13.15 0.40
C SER A 61 -3.85 12.48 1.03
N LEU A 62 -4.95 13.21 1.25
CA LEU A 62 -6.19 12.65 1.77
C LEU A 62 -6.82 11.63 0.83
N LEU A 63 -6.81 11.91 -0.48
CA LEU A 63 -7.33 10.98 -1.49
C LEU A 63 -6.50 9.69 -1.53
N LEU A 64 -5.17 9.78 -1.52
CA LEU A 64 -4.28 8.61 -1.48
C LEU A 64 -4.44 7.82 -0.18
N ASP A 65 -4.67 8.47 0.96
CA ASP A 65 -4.98 7.81 2.24
C ASP A 65 -6.23 6.93 2.14
N LYS A 66 -7.29 7.40 1.48
CA LYS A 66 -8.52 6.61 1.27
C LYS A 66 -8.30 5.43 0.33
N ILE A 67 -7.54 5.63 -0.76
CA ILE A 67 -7.29 4.59 -1.76
C ILE A 67 -6.41 3.47 -1.21
N ARG A 68 -5.43 3.80 -0.38
CA ARG A 68 -4.40 2.85 0.11
C ARG A 68 -4.99 1.60 0.77
N GLY A 69 -6.08 1.74 1.53
CA GLY A 69 -6.75 0.64 2.23
C GLY A 69 -7.99 0.11 1.51
N SER A 70 -8.28 0.61 0.29
CA SER A 70 -9.49 0.24 -0.43
C SER A 70 -9.23 -0.85 -1.47
N GLU A 71 -10.19 -1.75 -1.62
CA GLU A 71 -10.19 -2.79 -2.65
C GLU A 71 -10.72 -2.26 -3.99
N LEU A 72 -11.54 -1.21 -3.93
CA LEU A 72 -12.15 -0.58 -5.11
C LEU A 72 -12.28 0.92 -4.91
N LEU A 73 -11.84 1.69 -5.90
CA LEU A 73 -12.20 3.10 -6.06
C LEU A 73 -13.36 3.23 -7.06
N VAL A 74 -14.48 3.76 -6.63
CA VAL A 74 -15.59 4.12 -7.50
C VAL A 74 -15.49 5.60 -7.85
N VAL A 75 -15.30 5.92 -9.12
CA VAL A 75 -15.34 7.28 -9.65
C VAL A 75 -16.73 7.52 -10.21
N ASN A 76 -17.57 8.23 -9.46
CA ASN A 76 -18.92 8.60 -9.92
C ASN A 76 -18.88 9.84 -10.82
N ARG A 77 -19.99 10.14 -11.51
CA ARG A 77 -20.06 11.21 -12.53
C ARG A 77 -18.92 11.08 -13.54
N ALA A 78 -18.70 9.85 -14.00
CA ALA A 78 -17.55 9.47 -14.81
C ALA A 78 -17.51 10.14 -16.19
N GLU A 79 -18.61 10.74 -16.64
CA GLU A 79 -18.67 11.57 -17.85
C GLU A 79 -17.62 12.69 -17.85
N ALA A 80 -17.33 13.24 -16.67
CA ALA A 80 -16.35 14.33 -16.51
C ALA A 80 -14.90 13.89 -16.73
N VAL A 81 -14.64 12.58 -16.72
CA VAL A 81 -13.31 11.97 -16.82
C VAL A 81 -13.26 10.79 -17.80
N ASN A 82 -14.18 10.77 -18.78
CA ASN A 82 -14.30 9.66 -19.72
C ASN A 82 -13.29 9.73 -20.88
N ASP A 83 -12.44 10.76 -20.91
CA ASP A 83 -11.33 10.86 -21.87
C ASP A 83 -10.12 10.05 -21.40
N GLU A 84 -9.28 9.65 -22.36
CA GLU A 84 -8.11 8.79 -22.10
C GLU A 84 -7.09 9.46 -21.16
N GLU A 85 -6.85 10.76 -21.30
CA GLU A 85 -5.89 11.51 -20.47
C GLU A 85 -6.33 11.49 -19.00
N SER A 86 -7.63 11.69 -18.75
CA SER A 86 -8.21 11.66 -17.40
C SER A 86 -8.14 10.27 -16.78
N ARG A 87 -8.45 9.24 -17.56
CA ARG A 87 -8.33 7.83 -17.11
C ARG A 87 -6.90 7.46 -16.79
N GLN A 88 -5.93 7.84 -17.63
CA GLN A 88 -4.51 7.65 -17.37
C GLN A 88 -4.03 8.37 -16.09
N LEU A 89 -4.53 9.60 -15.85
CA LEU A 89 -4.22 10.35 -14.64
C LEU A 89 -4.75 9.63 -13.39
N ILE A 90 -6.02 9.18 -13.43
CA ILE A 90 -6.67 8.49 -12.32
C ILE A 90 -5.97 7.15 -12.07
N HIS A 91 -5.69 6.38 -13.11
CA HIS A 91 -4.94 5.13 -13.01
C HIS A 91 -3.59 5.35 -12.29
N LYS A 92 -2.79 6.28 -12.77
CA LYS A 92 -1.49 6.61 -12.15
C LYS A 92 -1.63 7.06 -10.70
N LEU A 93 -2.66 7.84 -10.38
CA LEU A 93 -2.94 8.29 -9.03
C LEU A 93 -3.25 7.10 -8.10
N VAL A 94 -4.10 6.19 -8.54
CA VAL A 94 -4.46 5.00 -7.77
C VAL A 94 -3.25 4.09 -7.57
N ARG A 95 -2.45 3.87 -8.62
CA ARG A 95 -1.24 3.04 -8.55
C ARG A 95 -0.14 3.61 -7.65
N GLN A 96 -0.17 4.91 -7.32
CA GLN A 96 0.70 5.51 -6.30
C GLN A 96 0.30 5.11 -4.87
N ALA A 97 -0.96 4.78 -4.63
CA ALA A 97 -1.47 4.38 -3.32
C ALA A 97 -1.58 2.86 -3.17
N SER A 98 -2.07 2.18 -4.20
CA SER A 98 -2.28 0.73 -4.19
C SER A 98 -2.25 0.16 -5.60
N ARG A 99 -1.55 -0.95 -5.78
CA ARG A 99 -1.58 -1.74 -7.02
C ARG A 99 -2.74 -2.74 -7.07
N ARG A 100 -3.43 -2.97 -5.95
CA ARG A 100 -4.53 -3.92 -5.81
C ARG A 100 -5.90 -3.27 -5.87
N CYS A 101 -5.98 -1.97 -5.71
CA CYS A 101 -7.23 -1.25 -5.76
C CYS A 101 -7.77 -1.23 -7.20
N ASP A 102 -8.90 -1.87 -7.42
CA ASP A 102 -9.62 -1.78 -8.70
C ASP A 102 -10.21 -0.39 -8.89
N ILE A 103 -10.48 0.00 -10.14
CA ILE A 103 -11.08 1.29 -10.45
C ILE A 103 -12.34 1.04 -11.27
N ALA A 104 -13.48 1.56 -10.80
CA ALA A 104 -14.73 1.55 -11.50
C ALA A 104 -15.21 2.98 -11.79
N TYR A 105 -15.73 3.18 -12.97
CA TYR A 105 -16.28 4.44 -13.45
C TYR A 105 -17.79 4.30 -13.55
N GLU A 106 -18.53 5.02 -12.71
CA GLU A 106 -20.00 5.00 -12.66
C GLU A 106 -20.56 6.21 -13.42
N PHE A 107 -21.42 5.95 -14.39
CA PHE A 107 -22.05 6.95 -15.24
C PHE A 107 -23.48 7.28 -14.79
N ALA A 108 -24.00 8.44 -15.22
CA ALA A 108 -25.32 8.93 -14.83
C ALA A 108 -26.47 8.00 -15.28
N ASP A 109 -26.27 7.21 -16.32
CA ASP A 109 -27.24 6.21 -16.79
C ASP A 109 -27.23 4.91 -15.97
N GLY A 110 -26.38 4.83 -14.93
CA GLY A 110 -26.20 3.65 -14.10
C GLY A 110 -25.26 2.59 -14.69
N SER A 111 -24.68 2.84 -15.85
CA SER A 111 -23.65 1.94 -16.40
C SER A 111 -22.34 2.08 -15.64
N VAL A 112 -21.55 1.00 -15.62
CA VAL A 112 -20.25 0.94 -14.97
C VAL A 112 -19.22 0.41 -15.95
N ALA A 113 -18.11 1.12 -16.10
CA ALA A 113 -16.92 0.63 -16.79
C ALA A 113 -15.79 0.40 -15.76
N TYR A 114 -14.98 -0.62 -15.99
CA TYR A 114 -13.78 -0.84 -15.18
C TYR A 114 -12.55 -0.31 -15.91
N ASP A 115 -11.53 0.03 -15.12
CA ASP A 115 -10.23 0.41 -15.65
C ASP A 115 -9.56 -0.83 -16.27
N ASP A 116 -9.13 -0.69 -17.51
CA ASP A 116 -8.47 -1.74 -18.28
C ASP A 116 -7.04 -1.36 -18.71
N ILE A 117 -6.50 -0.28 -18.12
CA ILE A 117 -5.16 0.18 -18.41
C ILE A 117 -4.14 -0.84 -17.88
N PRO A 118 -3.28 -1.40 -18.75
CA PRO A 118 -2.28 -2.36 -18.33
C PRO A 118 -1.28 -1.76 -17.35
N ASP A 119 -0.97 -2.51 -16.30
CA ASP A 119 -0.01 -2.13 -15.26
C ASP A 119 1.03 -3.26 -15.03
N PRO A 120 1.83 -3.62 -16.05
CA PRO A 120 2.82 -4.67 -15.93
C PRO A 120 3.93 -4.25 -14.96
N LEU A 121 4.51 -5.24 -14.27
CA LEU A 121 5.72 -5.00 -13.50
C LEU A 121 6.90 -4.77 -14.46
N PRO A 122 7.77 -3.79 -14.18
CA PRO A 122 8.91 -3.47 -15.04
C PRO A 122 10.11 -4.41 -14.82
N PHE A 123 9.88 -5.57 -14.22
CA PHE A 123 10.87 -6.62 -13.97
C PHE A 123 10.18 -7.99 -14.04
N ASP A 124 10.96 -9.03 -14.39
CA ASP A 124 10.45 -10.39 -14.49
C ASP A 124 10.37 -11.06 -13.11
N VAL A 125 9.15 -11.27 -12.63
CA VAL A 125 8.88 -11.91 -11.34
C VAL A 125 9.13 -13.43 -11.36
N ASP A 126 9.23 -14.04 -12.53
CA ASP A 126 9.45 -15.48 -12.68
C ASP A 126 10.91 -15.84 -12.94
N ALA A 127 11.78 -14.82 -13.01
CA ALA A 127 13.21 -15.02 -13.09
C ALA A 127 13.75 -15.77 -11.86
N PRO A 128 14.79 -16.63 -12.01
CA PRO A 128 15.43 -17.32 -10.87
C PRO A 128 15.93 -16.37 -9.79
N VAL A 129 16.38 -15.17 -10.17
CA VAL A 129 16.68 -14.03 -9.33
C VAL A 129 15.98 -12.83 -9.93
N ILE A 130 15.07 -12.25 -9.19
CA ILE A 130 14.35 -11.05 -9.61
C ILE A 130 15.27 -9.86 -9.38
N GLU A 131 15.86 -9.34 -10.44
CA GLU A 131 16.67 -8.13 -10.37
C GLU A 131 15.77 -6.91 -10.40
N ILE A 132 15.86 -6.09 -9.35
CA ILE A 132 15.06 -4.88 -9.20
C ILE A 132 15.95 -3.67 -9.54
N PRO A 133 15.75 -3.01 -10.69
CA PRO A 133 16.43 -1.77 -11.02
C PRO A 133 16.14 -0.69 -9.98
N GLU A 134 17.07 0.25 -9.83
CA GLU A 134 16.98 1.27 -8.78
C GLU A 134 15.72 2.11 -8.85
N GLU A 135 15.32 2.52 -10.04
CA GLU A 135 14.13 3.30 -10.32
C GLU A 135 12.82 2.57 -10.01
N PHE A 136 12.86 1.22 -9.96
CA PHE A 136 11.67 0.40 -9.73
C PHE A 136 11.58 -0.18 -8.30
N PHE A 137 12.51 0.19 -7.42
CA PHE A 137 12.46 -0.26 -6.02
C PHE A 137 11.13 0.04 -5.34
N GLY A 138 10.58 1.25 -5.55
CA GLY A 138 9.30 1.65 -4.97
C GLY A 138 8.14 0.80 -5.48
N ILE A 139 8.10 0.52 -6.78
CA ILE A 139 7.09 -0.36 -7.40
C ILE A 139 7.18 -1.76 -6.82
N TRP A 140 8.39 -2.33 -6.78
CA TRP A 140 8.59 -3.65 -6.18
C TRP A 140 8.19 -3.70 -4.70
N TYR A 141 8.59 -2.71 -3.92
CA TYR A 141 8.26 -2.65 -2.51
C TYR A 141 6.75 -2.65 -2.27
N MET A 142 6.02 -1.80 -2.98
CA MET A 142 4.56 -1.73 -2.89
C MET A 142 3.91 -3.04 -3.32
N ASP A 143 4.27 -3.57 -4.48
CA ASP A 143 3.71 -4.81 -5.02
C ASP A 143 3.98 -6.00 -4.08
N CYS A 144 5.19 -6.07 -3.49
CA CYS A 144 5.56 -7.12 -2.53
C CYS A 144 4.82 -6.97 -1.17
N MET A 145 4.51 -5.75 -0.74
CA MET A 145 3.73 -5.51 0.47
C MET A 145 2.24 -5.77 0.24
N ASP A 146 1.73 -5.45 -0.93
CA ASP A 146 0.33 -5.67 -1.30
C ASP A 146 0.01 -7.15 -1.55
N ASP A 147 0.90 -7.86 -2.26
CA ASP A 147 0.78 -9.30 -2.51
C ASP A 147 2.06 -10.06 -2.14
N PRO A 148 2.33 -10.26 -0.85
CA PRO A 148 3.55 -10.93 -0.39
C PRO A 148 3.67 -12.38 -0.91
N LYS A 149 2.55 -13.07 -1.11
CA LYS A 149 2.53 -14.48 -1.55
C LYS A 149 3.11 -14.65 -2.95
N LYS A 150 2.98 -13.65 -3.81
CA LYS A 150 3.57 -13.61 -5.15
C LYS A 150 5.10 -13.76 -5.13
N TYR A 151 5.73 -13.29 -4.04
CA TYR A 151 7.18 -13.32 -3.87
C TYR A 151 7.67 -14.39 -2.89
N ASP A 152 6.77 -15.11 -2.24
CA ASP A 152 7.17 -16.11 -1.24
C ASP A 152 8.04 -17.20 -1.84
N GLY A 153 9.20 -17.44 -1.23
CA GLY A 153 10.20 -18.36 -1.71
C GLY A 153 11.10 -17.87 -2.86
N LYS A 154 10.80 -16.72 -3.46
CA LYS A 154 11.59 -16.15 -4.57
C LYS A 154 12.84 -15.43 -4.05
N THR A 155 13.84 -15.32 -4.91
CA THR A 155 15.08 -14.58 -4.64
C THR A 155 15.03 -13.23 -5.34
N VAL A 156 15.34 -12.16 -4.61
CA VAL A 156 15.40 -10.79 -5.13
C VAL A 156 16.80 -10.22 -5.00
N LYS A 157 17.18 -9.33 -5.92
CA LYS A 157 18.44 -8.61 -5.89
C LYS A 157 18.22 -7.13 -6.18
N TYR A 158 18.70 -6.26 -5.31
CA TYR A 158 18.54 -4.82 -5.44
C TYR A 158 19.58 -4.03 -4.66
N LEU A 159 19.75 -2.75 -5.01
CA LEU A 159 20.57 -1.79 -4.26
C LEU A 159 19.74 -1.17 -3.13
N ALA A 160 20.25 -1.21 -1.91
CA ALA A 160 19.60 -0.71 -0.70
C ALA A 160 20.55 0.06 0.21
N GLN A 161 19.99 0.92 1.06
CA GLN A 161 20.70 1.46 2.22
C GLN A 161 20.47 0.58 3.45
N VAL A 162 21.49 0.45 4.25
CA VAL A 162 21.45 -0.27 5.53
C VAL A 162 20.73 0.57 6.58
N CYS A 163 19.68 0.01 7.18
CA CYS A 163 19.05 0.56 8.37
C CYS A 163 19.07 -0.46 9.51
N GLN A 164 19.94 -0.21 10.50
CA GLN A 164 19.96 -0.98 11.73
C GLN A 164 18.96 -0.37 12.72
N THR A 165 17.90 -1.11 13.02
CA THR A 165 16.84 -0.70 13.94
C THR A 165 16.47 -1.84 14.87
N GLN A 166 16.07 -1.51 16.09
CA GLN A 166 15.58 -2.51 17.07
C GLN A 166 14.31 -3.21 16.60
N GLN A 167 13.49 -2.55 15.76
CA GLN A 167 12.27 -3.11 15.22
C GLN A 167 12.52 -4.28 14.25
N ALA A 168 13.68 -4.32 13.60
CA ALA A 168 14.05 -5.45 12.74
C ALA A 168 14.28 -6.76 13.50
N GLY A 169 14.48 -6.69 14.82
CA GLY A 169 14.75 -7.84 15.66
C GLY A 169 16.25 -8.22 15.71
N LYS A 170 16.57 -9.13 16.62
CA LYS A 170 17.96 -9.62 16.80
C LYS A 170 18.41 -10.42 15.57
N GLY A 171 19.61 -10.17 15.08
CA GLY A 171 20.16 -10.86 13.90
C GLY A 171 19.60 -10.33 12.57
N SER A 172 19.02 -9.12 12.58
CA SER A 172 18.38 -8.55 11.40
C SER A 172 18.64 -7.06 11.29
N PHE A 173 18.49 -6.55 10.08
CA PHE A 173 18.49 -5.13 9.72
C PHE A 173 17.40 -4.88 8.67
N VAL A 174 17.20 -3.64 8.24
CA VAL A 174 16.27 -3.30 7.17
C VAL A 174 17.07 -2.75 5.99
N PRO A 175 17.27 -3.53 4.91
CA PRO A 175 17.72 -3.00 3.64
C PRO A 175 16.57 -2.28 2.95
N GLY A 176 16.69 -0.97 2.76
CA GLY A 176 15.61 -0.17 2.23
C GLY A 176 16.09 1.09 1.55
N ARG A 177 15.17 1.99 1.27
CA ARG A 177 15.43 3.30 0.69
C ARG A 177 14.51 4.36 1.28
N PHE A 178 14.93 5.61 1.18
CA PHE A 178 14.02 6.72 1.37
C PHE A 178 13.11 6.82 0.13
N ALA A 179 11.82 6.76 0.36
CA ALA A 179 10.80 6.92 -0.66
C ALA A 179 9.91 8.12 -0.31
N MET A 180 9.57 8.90 -1.31
CA MET A 180 8.58 9.97 -1.22
C MET A 180 7.25 9.41 -1.69
N THR A 181 6.23 9.43 -0.81
CA THR A 181 4.91 8.86 -1.14
C THR A 181 4.00 9.86 -1.83
N CYS A 182 3.96 11.11 -1.37
CA CYS A 182 3.12 12.15 -1.99
C CYS A 182 3.78 13.52 -2.11
N CYS A 183 4.67 13.91 -1.19
CA CYS A 183 5.38 15.19 -1.24
C CYS A 183 6.71 15.11 -0.47
N VAL A 184 7.55 16.13 -0.61
CA VAL A 184 8.89 16.19 0.03
C VAL A 184 8.81 16.09 1.57
N GLN A 185 7.68 16.47 2.16
CA GLN A 185 7.47 16.38 3.62
C GLN A 185 7.15 14.96 4.09
N ASP A 186 6.86 14.06 3.16
CA ASP A 186 6.41 12.70 3.41
C ASP A 186 7.47 11.65 2.99
N ILE A 187 8.73 12.02 3.13
CA ILE A 187 9.86 11.11 2.85
C ILE A 187 10.00 10.15 4.02
N GLN A 188 9.76 8.87 3.76
CA GLN A 188 9.90 7.80 4.74
C GLN A 188 10.94 6.78 4.28
N PHE A 189 11.63 6.17 5.26
CA PHE A 189 12.48 5.02 4.96
C PHE A 189 11.62 3.77 4.88
N VAL A 190 11.58 3.16 3.71
CA VAL A 190 10.81 1.94 3.44
C VAL A 190 11.74 0.77 3.17
N GLY A 191 11.39 -0.40 3.68
CA GLY A 191 12.17 -1.61 3.52
C GLY A 191 11.55 -2.77 4.31
N MET A 192 12.05 -3.96 4.11
CA MET A 192 11.57 -5.18 4.75
C MET A 192 12.63 -5.69 5.74
N PRO A 193 12.24 -6.30 6.87
CA PRO A 193 13.23 -6.88 7.79
C PRO A 193 14.01 -7.99 7.07
N CYS A 194 15.31 -7.96 7.19
CA CYS A 194 16.21 -8.93 6.58
C CYS A 194 17.09 -9.61 7.62
N ARG A 195 17.03 -10.93 7.67
CA ARG A 195 17.91 -11.72 8.50
C ARG A 195 19.30 -11.82 7.86
N TYR A 196 20.30 -11.45 8.63
CA TYR A 196 21.71 -11.58 8.27
C TYR A 196 22.53 -11.65 9.57
N ASP A 197 23.19 -12.76 9.84
CA ASP A 197 23.81 -13.01 11.14
C ASP A 197 24.94 -12.01 11.45
N ASP A 198 25.66 -11.56 10.40
CA ASP A 198 26.74 -10.56 10.54
C ASP A 198 26.28 -9.12 10.27
N TYR A 199 24.99 -8.81 10.53
CA TYR A 199 24.43 -7.49 10.27
C TYR A 199 25.14 -6.33 10.99
N LYS A 200 25.86 -6.62 12.08
CA LYS A 200 26.61 -5.62 12.84
C LYS A 200 27.87 -5.14 12.13
N SER A 201 28.39 -5.90 11.17
CA SER A 201 29.51 -5.49 10.32
C SER A 201 29.11 -4.45 9.28
N LEU A 202 27.80 -4.31 9.03
CA LEU A 202 27.27 -3.36 8.06
C LEU A 202 27.28 -1.95 8.65
N GLU A 203 27.80 -0.99 7.90
CA GLU A 203 27.77 0.42 8.30
C GLU A 203 26.36 1.00 8.10
N GLN A 204 25.86 1.69 9.13
CA GLN A 204 24.56 2.35 9.08
C GLN A 204 24.50 3.37 7.94
N ARG A 205 23.46 3.30 7.13
CA ARG A 205 23.22 4.13 5.93
C ARG A 205 24.18 3.93 4.76
N SER A 206 25.09 2.96 4.84
CA SER A 206 25.87 2.56 3.66
C SER A 206 24.98 1.95 2.58
N TRP A 207 25.41 2.06 1.33
CA TRP A 207 24.77 1.41 0.19
C TRP A 207 25.34 0.01 0.00
N ILE A 208 24.43 -0.96 -0.17
CA ILE A 208 24.78 -2.36 -0.41
C ILE A 208 23.96 -2.93 -1.55
N ASN A 209 24.57 -3.80 -2.34
CA ASN A 209 23.81 -4.70 -3.20
C ASN A 209 23.42 -5.93 -2.38
N ILE A 210 22.12 -6.16 -2.24
CA ILE A 210 21.62 -7.31 -1.50
C ILE A 210 21.02 -8.34 -2.45
N THR A 211 21.34 -9.61 -2.20
CA THR A 211 20.60 -10.77 -2.72
C THR A 211 19.96 -11.47 -1.55
N ALA A 212 18.64 -11.64 -1.59
CA ALA A 212 17.91 -12.20 -0.47
C ALA A 212 16.71 -13.04 -0.92
N LYS A 213 16.41 -14.07 -0.15
CA LYS A 213 15.19 -14.85 -0.30
C LYS A 213 14.05 -14.19 0.45
N VAL A 214 12.91 -14.03 -0.20
CA VAL A 214 11.67 -13.53 0.41
C VAL A 214 10.95 -14.70 1.08
N ASN A 215 10.45 -14.49 2.30
CA ASN A 215 9.62 -15.45 3.03
C ASN A 215 8.45 -14.71 3.66
N VAL A 216 7.25 -15.20 3.47
CA VAL A 216 6.05 -14.62 4.08
C VAL A 216 5.86 -15.26 5.46
N LYS A 217 6.00 -14.47 6.51
CA LYS A 217 5.86 -14.96 7.89
C LYS A 217 5.53 -13.85 8.88
N TYR A 218 5.12 -14.26 10.07
CA TYR A 218 4.95 -13.35 11.19
C TYR A 218 6.24 -12.59 11.50
N HIS A 219 6.12 -11.28 11.68
CA HIS A 219 7.21 -10.44 12.19
C HIS A 219 6.63 -9.24 12.96
N PRO A 220 7.17 -8.90 14.16
CA PRO A 220 6.66 -7.83 15.00
C PRO A 220 6.58 -6.45 14.34
N ILE A 221 7.41 -6.19 13.31
CA ILE A 221 7.41 -4.93 12.55
C ILE A 221 6.06 -4.68 11.87
N TYR A 222 5.31 -5.74 11.55
CA TYR A 222 4.01 -5.67 10.87
C TYR A 222 2.82 -5.57 11.82
N LYS A 223 3.08 -5.46 13.14
CA LYS A 223 2.01 -5.31 14.12
C LYS A 223 1.22 -4.02 13.88
N GLY A 224 -0.09 -4.16 13.69
CA GLY A 224 -0.98 -3.05 13.34
C GLY A 224 -0.95 -2.62 11.87
N GLN A 225 -0.12 -3.26 11.03
CA GLN A 225 -0.06 -2.99 9.59
C GLN A 225 -0.76 -4.08 8.77
N THR A 226 -0.72 -5.32 9.25
CA THR A 226 -1.43 -6.45 8.65
C THR A 226 -2.25 -7.19 9.71
N PRO A 227 -3.38 -7.85 9.34
CA PRO A 227 -4.31 -8.44 10.31
C PRO A 227 -3.68 -9.44 11.29
N ASP A 228 -2.70 -10.21 10.82
CA ASP A 228 -2.02 -11.27 11.57
C ASP A 228 -0.54 -10.95 11.85
N SER A 229 -0.11 -9.72 11.60
CA SER A 229 1.30 -9.30 11.67
C SER A 229 2.21 -10.13 10.77
N THR A 230 1.69 -10.67 9.66
CA THR A 230 2.43 -11.44 8.65
C THR A 230 2.79 -10.55 7.47
N GLY A 231 4.00 -10.68 6.97
CA GLY A 231 4.50 -9.92 5.83
C GLY A 231 5.81 -10.47 5.29
N PRO A 232 6.38 -9.84 4.25
CA PRO A 232 7.61 -10.29 3.62
C PRO A 232 8.82 -10.07 4.54
N VAL A 233 9.54 -11.13 4.82
CA VAL A 233 10.79 -11.11 5.59
C VAL A 233 11.89 -11.67 4.71
N LEU A 234 12.96 -10.92 4.58
CA LEU A 234 14.11 -11.29 3.76
C LEU A 234 15.08 -12.17 4.55
N THR A 235 15.79 -13.02 3.85
CA THR A 235 16.98 -13.74 4.36
C THR A 235 18.10 -13.53 3.36
N ALA A 236 19.17 -12.85 3.76
CA ALA A 236 20.34 -12.61 2.90
C ALA A 236 21.00 -13.93 2.52
N ILE A 237 21.49 -13.99 1.26
CA ILE A 237 22.18 -15.14 0.67
C ILE A 237 23.62 -14.77 0.41
#